data_bf397f749cb134ac3cfea85248f9ca36
#
_entry.id   bf397f749cb134ac3cfea85248f9ca36
#
_cell.length_a   1.000
_cell.length_b   1.000
_cell.length_c   1.000
_cell.angle_alpha   90.00
_cell.angle_beta   90.00
_cell.angle_gamma   90.00
#
_symmetry.space_group_name_H-M   'P 1'
#
loop_
_entity.id
_entity.type
_entity.pdbx_description
1 polymer ?
#
loop_
_entity_poly.entity_id
_entity_poly.type
_entity_poly.pdbx_seq_one_letter_code
_entity_poly.pdbx_strand_id
1 'polypeptide(L)'
;MVSDRDKSGRGEAAHAGSGNTGAPTTVMEREHWNQRYVGKTFLWTVEANRFVAAEVADLAPGRALDLAAGEGRNAVWLAEQGWAVRAVDFSDVAIEKGKQLAAARDVADRVDFEVADLRAHEPEAHRYDLVVLLYLQLPQAQLVPIVQRAARAVAPGGTFLVVGHDTANLTNGYGGPRHPDVLYTADEVVAALGEELTIEKAGPVERPVETDEGPKVAIDCLVRASRE
;
A
#
# COMPACT_ATOMS: atom_id res chain seq x y z
N MET A 1 -25.56 -16.92 -68.35
CA MET A 1 -26.38 -18.06 -67.98
C MET A 1 -25.96 -18.40 -66.54
N VAL A 2 -26.81 -17.95 -65.69
CA VAL A 2 -27.63 -18.74 -64.78
C VAL A 2 -26.82 -19.21 -63.58
N SER A 3 -27.01 -18.52 -62.46
CA SER A 3 -28.01 -18.83 -61.38
C SER A 3 -27.34 -19.78 -60.35
N ASP A 4 -27.39 -19.67 -59.12
CA ASP A 4 -28.30 -19.05 -58.13
C ASP A 4 -28.04 -19.70 -56.77
N ARG A 5 -28.25 -18.96 -55.70
CA ARG A 5 -28.75 -19.42 -54.37
C ARG A 5 -27.79 -20.16 -53.45
N ASP A 6 -27.49 -19.54 -52.38
CA ASP A 6 -28.23 -19.22 -51.13
C ASP A 6 -28.31 -20.41 -50.16
N LYS A 7 -27.88 -20.13 -48.93
CA LYS A 7 -28.54 -20.40 -47.66
C LYS A 7 -27.53 -20.53 -46.52
N SER A 8 -27.43 -19.44 -45.73
CA SER A 8 -27.78 -19.42 -44.30
C SER A 8 -27.48 -20.69 -43.50
N GLY A 9 -26.56 -20.62 -42.63
CA GLY A 9 -26.37 -21.51 -41.50
C GLY A 9 -25.87 -20.68 -40.29
N ARG A 10 -26.82 -20.23 -39.48
CA ARG A 10 -26.53 -19.68 -38.15
C ARG A 10 -26.02 -20.84 -37.30
N GLY A 11 -24.80 -20.74 -36.83
CA GLY A 11 -24.23 -21.55 -35.76
C GLY A 11 -24.10 -20.70 -34.54
N GLU A 12 -25.06 -20.79 -33.62
CA GLU A 12 -24.90 -20.29 -32.25
C GLU A 12 -23.77 -21.07 -31.58
N ALA A 13 -22.64 -20.43 -31.38
CA ALA A 13 -21.62 -20.93 -30.49
C ALA A 13 -22.02 -20.57 -29.05
N ALA A 14 -22.51 -21.57 -28.34
CA ALA A 14 -22.76 -21.51 -26.91
C ALA A 14 -21.48 -21.11 -26.18
N HIS A 15 -21.54 -19.99 -25.51
CA HIS A 15 -20.57 -19.64 -24.48
C HIS A 15 -20.72 -20.63 -23.33
N ALA A 16 -19.87 -21.63 -23.29
CA ALA A 16 -19.66 -22.42 -22.09
C ALA A 16 -18.92 -21.51 -21.09
N GLY A 17 -19.67 -20.89 -20.20
CA GLY A 17 -19.16 -20.27 -19.01
C GLY A 17 -18.50 -21.34 -18.14
N SER A 18 -17.18 -21.41 -18.12
CA SER A 18 -16.47 -22.15 -17.08
C SER A 18 -16.63 -21.33 -15.78
N GLY A 19 -17.61 -21.72 -14.98
CA GLY A 19 -17.79 -21.21 -13.64
C GLY A 19 -16.60 -21.62 -12.79
N ASN A 20 -15.65 -20.68 -12.63
CA ASN A 20 -14.66 -20.77 -11.58
C ASN A 20 -15.36 -20.48 -10.25
N THR A 21 -15.82 -21.51 -9.56
CA THR A 21 -16.41 -21.46 -8.22
C THR A 21 -15.33 -21.47 -7.12
N GLY A 22 -14.15 -20.89 -7.36
CA GLY A 22 -13.23 -20.57 -6.29
C GLY A 22 -13.73 -19.32 -5.56
N ALA A 23 -13.97 -19.41 -4.26
CA ALA A 23 -14.18 -18.22 -3.44
C ALA A 23 -13.01 -17.23 -3.73
N PRO A 24 -13.28 -15.92 -3.95
CA PRO A 24 -12.22 -14.98 -4.26
C PRO A 24 -11.22 -14.99 -3.12
N THR A 25 -9.95 -15.26 -3.42
CA THR A 25 -8.89 -15.19 -2.45
C THR A 25 -8.79 -13.74 -1.96
N THR A 26 -9.16 -13.50 -0.74
CA THR A 26 -9.22 -12.17 -0.13
C THR A 26 -7.85 -11.49 -0.07
N VAL A 27 -6.79 -12.30 0.01
CA VAL A 27 -5.40 -11.85 0.12
C VAL A 27 -4.67 -12.12 -1.20
N MET A 28 -4.05 -11.08 -1.74
CA MET A 28 -3.18 -11.23 -2.91
C MET A 28 -1.77 -11.62 -2.46
N GLU A 29 -1.33 -12.79 -2.88
CA GLU A 29 0.00 -13.32 -2.61
C GLU A 29 1.08 -12.62 -3.46
N ARG A 30 2.37 -12.80 -3.10
CA ARG A 30 3.54 -12.23 -3.76
C ARG A 30 3.48 -12.33 -5.29
N GLU A 31 3.21 -13.53 -5.82
CA GLU A 31 3.20 -13.76 -7.26
C GLU A 31 2.17 -12.90 -7.98
N HIS A 32 1.00 -12.74 -7.40
CA HIS A 32 -0.04 -11.87 -7.97
C HIS A 32 0.41 -10.40 -8.02
N TRP A 33 1.06 -9.92 -6.96
CA TRP A 33 1.62 -8.57 -6.93
C TRP A 33 2.77 -8.41 -7.91
N ASN A 34 3.68 -9.40 -8.01
CA ASN A 34 4.76 -9.39 -8.99
C ASN A 34 4.23 -9.22 -10.41
N GLN A 35 3.18 -9.99 -10.78
CA GLN A 35 2.54 -9.89 -12.09
C GLN A 35 1.96 -8.48 -12.36
N ARG A 36 1.39 -7.84 -11.35
CA ARG A 36 0.89 -6.46 -11.47
C ARG A 36 2.02 -5.45 -11.70
N TYR A 37 3.15 -5.66 -11.05
CA TYR A 37 4.31 -4.78 -11.20
C TYR A 37 5.04 -4.97 -12.53
N VAL A 38 5.16 -6.19 -13.06
CA VAL A 38 5.86 -6.45 -14.34
C VAL A 38 5.26 -5.69 -15.52
N GLY A 39 3.94 -5.53 -15.57
CA GLY A 39 3.22 -5.04 -16.77
C GLY A 39 3.31 -3.53 -17.04
N LYS A 40 3.96 -2.73 -16.18
CA LYS A 40 4.00 -1.26 -16.28
C LYS A 40 5.38 -0.73 -15.88
N THR A 41 5.75 0.48 -16.34
CA THR A 41 6.97 1.15 -15.87
C THR A 41 6.91 1.36 -14.35
N PHE A 42 5.83 1.98 -13.87
CA PHE A 42 5.42 1.99 -12.46
C PHE A 42 3.93 1.70 -12.38
N LEU A 43 3.50 0.91 -11.40
CA LEU A 43 2.09 0.61 -11.16
C LEU A 43 1.37 1.82 -10.59
N TRP A 44 2.07 2.55 -9.72
CA TRP A 44 1.61 3.77 -9.08
C TRP A 44 2.38 4.98 -9.59
N THR A 45 2.00 6.18 -9.16
CA THR A 45 2.81 7.38 -9.38
C THR A 45 4.17 7.26 -8.67
N VAL A 46 5.18 7.93 -9.18
CA VAL A 46 6.51 8.04 -8.54
C VAL A 46 6.56 9.14 -7.48
N GLU A 47 5.53 9.96 -7.38
CA GLU A 47 5.41 10.99 -6.34
C GLU A 47 5.00 10.35 -5.00
N ALA A 48 5.47 10.94 -3.89
CA ALA A 48 5.11 10.49 -2.56
C ALA A 48 3.60 10.51 -2.32
N ASN A 49 3.14 9.63 -1.46
CA ASN A 49 1.77 9.70 -0.98
C ASN A 49 1.54 11.05 -0.27
N ARG A 50 0.46 11.73 -0.63
CA ARG A 50 0.14 13.07 -0.11
C ARG A 50 0.06 13.16 1.41
N PHE A 51 -0.40 12.08 2.06
CA PHE A 51 -0.50 12.04 3.52
C PHE A 51 0.88 11.87 4.14
N VAL A 52 1.79 11.08 3.53
CA VAL A 52 3.18 11.00 3.98
C VAL A 52 3.83 12.38 3.90
N ALA A 53 3.73 13.05 2.76
CA ALA A 53 4.30 14.38 2.58
C ALA A 53 3.76 15.40 3.59
N ALA A 54 2.45 15.35 3.89
CA ALA A 54 1.80 16.27 4.84
C ALA A 54 2.14 15.96 6.30
N GLU A 55 2.12 14.68 6.70
CA GLU A 55 2.27 14.27 8.10
C GLU A 55 3.75 14.17 8.54
N VAL A 56 4.70 14.23 7.60
CA VAL A 56 6.15 14.15 7.89
C VAL A 56 6.84 15.51 7.73
N ALA A 57 6.13 16.53 7.23
CA ALA A 57 6.71 17.84 6.90
C ALA A 57 7.35 18.58 8.07
N ASP A 58 6.89 18.33 9.30
CA ASP A 58 7.37 18.94 10.55
C ASP A 58 8.44 18.10 11.27
N LEU A 59 8.76 16.90 10.76
CA LEU A 59 9.72 16.00 11.39
C LEU A 59 11.14 16.27 10.90
N ALA A 60 12.10 16.24 11.83
CA ALA A 60 13.52 16.28 11.50
C ALA A 60 13.96 14.93 10.87
N PRO A 61 14.69 14.93 9.75
CA PRO A 61 15.19 13.70 9.15
C PRO A 61 16.06 12.88 10.09
N GLY A 62 15.84 11.58 10.09
CA GLY A 62 16.55 10.58 10.86
C GLY A 62 16.51 9.23 10.14
N ARG A 63 16.26 8.15 10.87
CA ARG A 63 16.09 6.80 10.31
C ARG A 63 14.61 6.51 10.10
N ALA A 64 14.23 6.17 8.88
CA ALA A 64 12.87 5.80 8.52
C ALA A 64 12.77 4.32 8.14
N LEU A 65 11.62 3.71 8.43
CA LEU A 65 11.22 2.37 8.00
C LEU A 65 9.93 2.49 7.18
N ASP A 66 9.98 2.08 5.92
CA ASP A 66 8.83 2.03 5.01
C ASP A 66 8.40 0.56 4.84
N LEU A 67 7.29 0.18 5.44
CA LEU A 67 6.73 -1.17 5.42
C LEU A 67 5.63 -1.29 4.36
N ALA A 68 5.67 -2.36 3.55
CA ALA A 68 4.90 -2.52 2.31
C ALA A 68 5.23 -1.40 1.31
N ALA A 69 6.53 -1.15 1.11
CA ALA A 69 7.05 -0.03 0.35
C ALA A 69 6.68 -0.06 -1.15
N GLY A 70 6.29 -1.24 -1.67
CA GLY A 70 6.03 -1.42 -3.10
C GLY A 70 7.21 -1.00 -3.96
N GLU A 71 6.95 -0.15 -4.94
CA GLU A 71 7.98 0.41 -5.86
C GLU A 71 8.80 1.55 -5.22
N GLY A 72 8.74 1.74 -3.89
CA GLY A 72 9.61 2.61 -3.12
C GLY A 72 9.35 4.11 -3.23
N ARG A 73 8.24 4.57 -3.78
CA ARG A 73 7.98 6.00 -4.02
C ARG A 73 8.08 6.86 -2.74
N ASN A 74 7.58 6.35 -1.59
CA ASN A 74 7.65 7.06 -0.33
C ASN A 74 9.07 6.99 0.26
N ALA A 75 9.72 5.82 0.20
CA ALA A 75 11.09 5.64 0.63
C ALA A 75 12.06 6.56 -0.11
N VAL A 76 11.94 6.66 -1.44
CA VAL A 76 12.76 7.54 -2.27
C VAL A 76 12.50 9.01 -1.94
N TRP A 77 11.24 9.43 -1.81
CA TRP A 77 10.91 10.79 -1.42
C TRP A 77 11.45 11.14 -0.02
N LEU A 78 11.30 10.24 0.96
CA LEU A 78 11.89 10.44 2.29
C LEU A 78 13.42 10.61 2.21
N ALA A 79 14.09 9.82 1.38
CA ALA A 79 15.54 9.95 1.15
C ALA A 79 15.90 11.30 0.52
N GLU A 80 15.12 11.83 -0.43
CA GLU A 80 15.26 13.19 -0.97
C GLU A 80 15.10 14.27 0.12
N GLN A 81 14.26 14.00 1.16
CA GLN A 81 14.11 14.89 2.33
C GLN A 81 15.22 14.70 3.38
N GLY A 82 16.21 13.83 3.13
CA GLY A 82 17.37 13.64 3.99
C GLY A 82 17.29 12.45 4.95
N TRP A 83 16.21 11.67 4.93
CA TRP A 83 16.07 10.45 5.74
C TRP A 83 17.00 9.33 5.27
N ALA A 84 17.51 8.53 6.23
CA ALA A 84 18.10 7.23 5.93
C ALA A 84 16.99 6.16 6.04
N VAL A 85 16.61 5.55 4.91
CA VAL A 85 15.40 4.74 4.82
C VAL A 85 15.72 3.25 4.65
N ARG A 86 15.04 2.40 5.43
CA ARG A 86 14.88 0.98 5.11
C ARG A 86 13.49 0.79 4.50
N ALA A 87 13.44 0.26 3.29
CA ALA A 87 12.20 -0.02 2.56
C ALA A 87 12.00 -1.53 2.42
N VAL A 88 10.89 -2.05 2.94
CA VAL A 88 10.60 -3.48 3.01
C VAL A 88 9.34 -3.80 2.21
N ASP A 89 9.45 -4.71 1.27
CA ASP A 89 8.30 -5.26 0.54
C ASP A 89 8.55 -6.74 0.20
N PHE A 90 7.49 -7.53 0.08
CA PHE A 90 7.65 -8.94 -0.28
C PHE A 90 7.88 -9.17 -1.78
N SER A 91 7.56 -8.18 -2.64
CA SER A 91 7.74 -8.24 -4.09
C SER A 91 9.16 -7.86 -4.46
N ASP A 92 9.92 -8.83 -4.95
CA ASP A 92 11.24 -8.61 -5.50
C ASP A 92 11.20 -7.72 -6.77
N VAL A 93 10.13 -7.82 -7.57
CA VAL A 93 9.91 -6.96 -8.75
C VAL A 93 9.72 -5.51 -8.33
N ALA A 94 8.91 -5.25 -7.30
CA ALA A 94 8.69 -3.90 -6.79
C ALA A 94 9.97 -3.30 -6.20
N ILE A 95 10.70 -4.08 -5.40
CA ILE A 95 11.98 -3.65 -4.81
C ILE A 95 13.01 -3.30 -5.89
N GLU A 96 13.10 -4.09 -6.96
CA GLU A 96 14.04 -3.76 -8.05
C GLU A 96 13.69 -2.44 -8.75
N LYS A 97 12.41 -2.14 -8.93
CA LYS A 97 11.97 -0.84 -9.45
C LYS A 97 12.24 0.30 -8.45
N GLY A 98 12.07 0.05 -7.16
CA GLY A 98 12.42 1.01 -6.11
C GLY A 98 13.90 1.39 -6.15
N LYS A 99 14.80 0.41 -6.33
CA LYS A 99 16.23 0.67 -6.52
C LYS A 99 16.52 1.51 -7.76
N GLN A 100 15.85 1.22 -8.87
CA GLN A 100 15.98 2.00 -10.11
C GLN A 100 15.47 3.43 -9.91
N LEU A 101 14.36 3.62 -9.20
CA LEU A 101 13.84 4.95 -8.87
C LEU A 101 14.80 5.73 -7.98
N ALA A 102 15.36 5.10 -6.93
CA ALA A 102 16.33 5.71 -6.03
C ALA A 102 17.62 6.13 -6.77
N ALA A 103 18.10 5.29 -7.70
CA ALA A 103 19.24 5.63 -8.55
C ALA A 103 18.94 6.80 -9.50
N ALA A 104 17.74 6.83 -10.10
CA ALA A 104 17.30 7.92 -10.98
C ALA A 104 17.08 9.26 -10.25
N ARG A 105 16.93 9.24 -8.92
CA ARG A 105 16.76 10.41 -8.05
C ARG A 105 18.02 10.73 -7.24
N ASP A 106 19.16 10.10 -7.53
CA ASP A 106 20.46 10.31 -6.86
C ASP A 106 20.43 10.13 -5.33
N VAL A 107 19.58 9.20 -4.83
CA VAL A 107 19.44 8.88 -3.40
C VAL A 107 19.63 7.39 -3.08
N ALA A 108 20.25 6.63 -3.98
CA ALA A 108 20.42 5.18 -3.80
C ALA A 108 21.28 4.81 -2.57
N ASP A 109 22.15 5.68 -2.13
CA ASP A 109 22.98 5.53 -0.92
C ASP A 109 22.21 5.76 0.39
N ARG A 110 21.00 6.29 0.32
CA ARG A 110 20.13 6.59 1.46
C ARG A 110 18.98 5.60 1.64
N VAL A 111 18.74 4.71 0.67
CA VAL A 111 17.64 3.73 0.74
C VAL A 111 18.19 2.31 0.71
N ASP A 112 17.99 1.59 1.80
CA ASP A 112 18.28 0.16 1.91
C ASP A 112 16.99 -0.63 1.63
N PHE A 113 16.95 -1.33 0.47
CA PHE A 113 15.80 -2.10 0.04
C PHE A 113 15.91 -3.57 0.44
N GLU A 114 14.89 -4.08 1.11
CA GLU A 114 14.81 -5.46 1.59
C GLU A 114 13.57 -6.18 1.03
N VAL A 115 13.79 -7.40 0.51
CA VAL A 115 12.68 -8.30 0.12
C VAL A 115 12.31 -9.17 1.30
N ALA A 116 11.19 -8.87 1.97
CA ALA A 116 10.71 -9.64 3.10
C ALA A 116 9.18 -9.61 3.21
N ASP A 117 8.62 -10.73 3.70
CA ASP A 117 7.19 -10.84 3.98
C ASP A 117 6.90 -10.28 5.38
N LEU A 118 6.10 -9.22 5.46
CA LEU A 118 5.76 -8.57 6.72
C LEU A 118 5.02 -9.50 7.71
N ARG A 119 4.44 -10.59 7.23
CA ARG A 119 3.84 -11.61 8.11
C ARG A 119 4.86 -12.28 9.02
N ALA A 120 6.11 -12.34 8.59
CA ALA A 120 7.23 -12.95 9.33
C ALA A 120 8.38 -11.98 9.63
N HIS A 121 8.36 -10.77 9.07
CA HIS A 121 9.42 -9.78 9.26
C HIS A 121 9.38 -9.20 10.67
N GLU A 122 10.54 -9.14 11.32
CA GLU A 122 10.73 -8.57 12.66
C GLU A 122 11.69 -7.38 12.56
N PRO A 123 11.18 -6.14 12.48
CA PRO A 123 12.06 -4.96 12.47
C PRO A 123 12.74 -4.77 13.83
N GLU A 124 13.92 -4.17 13.84
CA GLU A 124 14.64 -3.84 15.07
C GLU A 124 13.78 -2.91 15.95
N ALA A 125 13.59 -3.31 17.22
CA ALA A 125 12.81 -2.51 18.17
C ALA A 125 13.51 -1.19 18.51
N HIS A 126 12.69 -0.13 18.68
CA HIS A 126 13.15 1.22 19.10
C HIS A 126 14.27 1.81 18.23
N ARG A 127 14.23 1.53 16.94
CA ARG A 127 15.31 1.89 16.01
C ARG A 127 15.02 3.09 15.13
N TYR A 128 13.76 3.31 14.77
CA TYR A 128 13.40 4.24 13.70
C TYR A 128 12.70 5.47 14.24
N ASP A 129 13.16 6.63 13.79
CA ASP A 129 12.58 7.94 14.11
C ASP A 129 11.23 8.15 13.38
N LEU A 130 11.04 7.43 12.27
CA LEU A 130 9.78 7.36 11.52
C LEU A 130 9.52 5.91 11.06
N VAL A 131 8.33 5.40 11.33
CA VAL A 131 7.83 4.17 10.73
C VAL A 131 6.57 4.49 9.93
N VAL A 132 6.52 4.08 8.66
CA VAL A 132 5.33 4.23 7.82
C VAL A 132 4.81 2.87 7.36
N LEU A 133 3.49 2.70 7.38
CA LEU A 133 2.79 1.51 6.90
C LEU A 133 1.61 1.96 6.04
N LEU A 134 1.74 1.80 4.71
CA LEU A 134 0.78 2.39 3.79
C LEU A 134 0.11 1.33 2.90
N TYR A 135 -1.23 1.36 2.91
CA TYR A 135 -2.09 0.54 2.04
C TYR A 135 -1.78 -0.97 2.06
N LEU A 136 -1.33 -1.49 3.20
CA LEU A 136 -1.18 -2.93 3.40
C LEU A 136 -2.56 -3.58 3.44
N GLN A 137 -2.85 -4.43 2.44
CA GLN A 137 -4.16 -5.04 2.22
C GLN A 137 -4.16 -6.48 2.75
N LEU A 138 -4.30 -6.65 4.05
CA LEU A 138 -4.36 -7.93 4.73
C LEU A 138 -5.57 -8.00 5.67
N PRO A 139 -6.13 -9.21 5.90
CA PRO A 139 -7.12 -9.42 6.96
C PRO A 139 -6.58 -9.01 8.33
N GLN A 140 -7.47 -8.54 9.20
CA GLN A 140 -7.10 -8.07 10.55
C GLN A 140 -6.23 -9.06 11.33
N ALA A 141 -6.53 -10.36 11.25
CA ALA A 141 -5.74 -11.38 11.93
C ALA A 141 -4.25 -11.40 11.53
N GLN A 142 -3.93 -10.90 10.33
CA GLN A 142 -2.56 -10.75 9.83
C GLN A 142 -2.03 -9.32 10.01
N LEU A 143 -2.89 -8.32 9.85
CA LEU A 143 -2.55 -6.90 9.98
C LEU A 143 -2.15 -6.54 11.42
N VAL A 144 -2.93 -6.95 12.42
CA VAL A 144 -2.71 -6.59 13.83
C VAL A 144 -1.30 -6.95 14.33
N PRO A 145 -0.78 -8.17 14.14
CA PRO A 145 0.58 -8.49 14.55
C PRO A 145 1.64 -7.64 13.83
N ILE A 146 1.42 -7.26 12.57
CA ILE A 146 2.34 -6.39 11.81
C ILE A 146 2.34 -4.98 12.39
N VAL A 147 1.16 -4.40 12.66
CA VAL A 147 1.02 -3.07 13.30
C VAL A 147 1.74 -3.05 14.65
N GLN A 148 1.58 -4.09 15.47
CA GLN A 148 2.25 -4.19 16.77
C GLN A 148 3.77 -4.26 16.64
N ARG A 149 4.31 -5.03 15.69
CA ARG A 149 5.76 -5.08 15.43
C ARG A 149 6.30 -3.76 14.91
N ALA A 150 5.55 -3.13 14.00
CA ALA A 150 5.88 -1.80 13.49
C ALA A 150 5.89 -0.74 14.60
N ALA A 151 4.91 -0.76 15.50
CA ALA A 151 4.88 0.12 16.66
C ALA A 151 6.12 -0.05 17.54
N ARG A 152 6.52 -1.29 17.85
CA ARG A 152 7.73 -1.55 18.64
C ARG A 152 9.01 -1.05 17.98
N ALA A 153 9.05 -0.95 16.64
CA ALA A 153 10.21 -0.44 15.91
C ALA A 153 10.42 1.08 16.07
N VAL A 154 9.39 1.82 16.50
CA VAL A 154 9.47 3.28 16.72
C VAL A 154 10.39 3.58 17.88
N ALA A 155 11.40 4.45 17.66
CA ALA A 155 12.33 4.92 18.69
C ALA A 155 11.65 5.89 19.67
N PRO A 156 12.19 6.11 20.88
CA PRO A 156 11.76 7.22 21.74
C PRO A 156 11.81 8.55 20.97
N GLY A 157 10.75 9.34 21.05
CA GLY A 157 10.55 10.57 20.26
C GLY A 157 10.16 10.33 18.79
N GLY A 158 10.07 9.09 18.34
CA GLY A 158 9.75 8.74 16.95
C GLY A 158 8.26 8.70 16.67
N THR A 159 7.93 8.72 15.38
CA THR A 159 6.55 8.76 14.85
C THR A 159 6.20 7.47 14.10
N PHE A 160 4.96 7.00 14.27
CA PHE A 160 4.34 5.97 13.46
C PHE A 160 3.20 6.55 12.64
N LEU A 161 3.21 6.33 11.33
CA LEU A 161 2.16 6.76 10.41
C LEU A 161 1.56 5.55 9.71
N VAL A 162 0.26 5.34 9.87
CA VAL A 162 -0.52 4.34 9.13
C VAL A 162 -1.52 5.04 8.24
N VAL A 163 -1.57 4.66 6.97
CA VAL A 163 -2.63 5.06 6.03
C VAL A 163 -3.13 3.83 5.29
N GLY A 164 -4.44 3.66 5.20
CA GLY A 164 -5.04 2.54 4.48
C GLY A 164 -6.40 2.89 3.91
N HIS A 165 -6.97 2.01 3.12
CA HIS A 165 -8.34 2.19 2.65
C HIS A 165 -9.32 1.97 3.80
N ASP A 166 -10.12 2.98 4.11
CA ASP A 166 -11.15 2.90 5.14
C ASP A 166 -12.32 2.00 4.70
N THR A 167 -12.97 1.33 5.66
CA THR A 167 -14.15 0.51 5.39
C THR A 167 -15.30 1.32 4.78
N ALA A 168 -15.44 2.60 5.13
CA ALA A 168 -16.41 3.51 4.55
C ALA A 168 -16.20 3.75 3.04
N ASN A 169 -15.00 3.50 2.51
CA ASN A 169 -14.70 3.64 1.09
C ASN A 169 -15.50 2.66 0.22
N LEU A 170 -15.98 1.54 0.77
CA LEU A 170 -16.81 0.58 0.02
C LEU A 170 -18.14 1.17 -0.46
N THR A 171 -18.76 2.00 0.36
CA THR A 171 -20.09 2.56 0.11
C THR A 171 -20.06 4.02 -0.30
N ASN A 172 -19.15 4.79 0.26
CA ASN A 172 -19.14 6.24 0.15
C ASN A 172 -17.95 6.79 -0.66
N GLY A 173 -16.96 5.92 -1.00
CA GLY A 173 -15.75 6.35 -1.68
C GLY A 173 -15.56 5.76 -3.08
N TYR A 174 -14.45 6.13 -3.71
CA TYR A 174 -14.08 5.73 -5.07
C TYR A 174 -12.76 4.96 -5.10
N GLY A 175 -12.74 3.88 -5.91
CA GLY A 175 -11.54 3.06 -6.11
C GLY A 175 -11.18 2.19 -4.89
N GLY A 176 -9.93 1.70 -4.86
CA GLY A 176 -9.47 0.78 -3.82
C GLY A 176 -10.02 -0.64 -3.91
N PRO A 177 -9.68 -1.50 -2.96
CA PRO A 177 -10.18 -2.87 -2.88
C PRO A 177 -11.69 -2.90 -2.66
N ARG A 178 -12.35 -3.90 -3.24
CA ARG A 178 -13.81 -4.12 -3.06
C ARG A 178 -14.13 -5.21 -2.02
N HIS A 179 -13.12 -5.79 -1.41
CA HIS A 179 -13.28 -6.82 -0.39
C HIS A 179 -13.16 -6.22 1.01
N PRO A 180 -14.18 -6.35 1.87
CA PRO A 180 -14.20 -5.71 3.19
C PRO A 180 -13.07 -6.19 4.11
N ASP A 181 -12.65 -7.45 4.01
CA ASP A 181 -11.68 -8.05 4.92
C ASP A 181 -10.26 -7.43 4.86
N VAL A 182 -9.96 -6.67 3.79
CA VAL A 182 -8.66 -6.00 3.61
C VAL A 182 -8.73 -4.49 3.80
N LEU A 183 -9.86 -4.01 4.30
CA LEU A 183 -10.11 -2.63 4.68
C LEU A 183 -10.15 -2.54 6.20
N TYR A 184 -9.79 -1.39 6.74
CA TYR A 184 -9.78 -1.19 8.18
C TYR A 184 -10.02 0.27 8.54
N THR A 185 -10.51 0.51 9.74
CA THR A 185 -10.75 1.84 10.29
C THR A 185 -9.55 2.32 11.11
N ALA A 186 -9.48 3.62 11.36
CA ALA A 186 -8.50 4.19 12.28
C ALA A 186 -8.65 3.62 13.71
N ASP A 187 -9.88 3.39 14.17
CA ASP A 187 -10.16 2.81 15.49
C ASP A 187 -9.59 1.39 15.64
N GLU A 188 -9.65 0.57 14.58
CA GLU A 188 -9.06 -0.77 14.57
C GLU A 188 -7.54 -0.73 14.63
N VAL A 189 -6.91 0.24 13.96
CA VAL A 189 -5.45 0.46 14.07
C VAL A 189 -5.09 0.93 15.47
N VAL A 190 -5.80 1.89 16.04
CA VAL A 190 -5.60 2.37 17.42
C VAL A 190 -5.73 1.23 18.43
N ALA A 191 -6.75 0.38 18.29
CA ALA A 191 -6.91 -0.80 19.13
C ALA A 191 -5.73 -1.79 19.02
N ALA A 192 -5.16 -1.93 17.82
CA ALA A 192 -3.98 -2.79 17.59
C ALA A 192 -2.71 -2.21 18.22
N LEU A 193 -2.56 -0.88 18.30
CA LEU A 193 -1.43 -0.20 18.94
C LEU A 193 -1.46 -0.35 20.47
N GLY A 194 -2.64 -0.43 21.08
CA GLY A 194 -2.78 -0.48 22.53
C GLY A 194 -2.17 0.75 23.19
N GLU A 195 -1.37 0.54 24.25
CA GLU A 195 -0.68 1.60 25.00
C GLU A 195 0.78 1.81 24.56
N GLU A 196 1.21 1.21 23.48
CA GLU A 196 2.59 1.27 22.98
C GLU A 196 2.99 2.67 22.50
N LEU A 197 2.04 3.42 21.92
CA LEU A 197 2.25 4.75 21.35
C LEU A 197 1.12 5.70 21.78
N THR A 198 1.46 6.96 21.90
CA THR A 198 0.51 8.05 22.13
C THR A 198 -0.13 8.48 20.80
N ILE A 199 -1.45 8.41 20.70
CA ILE A 199 -2.18 8.77 19.48
C ILE A 199 -2.27 10.30 19.36
N GLU A 200 -1.73 10.85 18.27
CA GLU A 200 -1.77 12.27 17.93
C GLU A 200 -2.95 12.59 17.00
N LYS A 201 -3.23 11.69 16.04
CA LYS A 201 -4.28 11.85 15.05
C LYS A 201 -4.82 10.47 14.65
N ALA A 202 -6.14 10.32 14.64
CA ALA A 202 -6.78 9.11 14.14
C ALA A 202 -8.15 9.45 13.53
N GLY A 203 -8.45 8.92 12.34
CA GLY A 203 -9.75 9.09 11.72
C GLY A 203 -9.74 8.87 10.20
N PRO A 204 -10.93 8.96 9.59
CA PRO A 204 -11.06 8.93 8.15
C PRO A 204 -10.52 10.23 7.54
N VAL A 205 -9.91 10.11 6.35
CA VAL A 205 -9.40 11.24 5.56
C VAL A 205 -9.81 11.09 4.10
N GLU A 206 -10.16 12.20 3.48
CA GLU A 206 -10.55 12.25 2.08
C GLU A 206 -9.33 12.38 1.16
N ARG A 207 -9.32 11.58 0.11
CA ARG A 207 -8.31 11.66 -0.94
C ARG A 207 -8.98 11.91 -2.29
N PRO A 208 -8.79 13.09 -2.91
CA PRO A 208 -9.21 13.34 -4.28
C PRO A 208 -8.58 12.36 -5.27
N VAL A 209 -9.40 11.88 -6.20
CA VAL A 209 -9.00 10.98 -7.29
C VAL A 209 -9.51 11.59 -8.59
N GLU A 210 -8.58 11.97 -9.47
CA GLU A 210 -8.93 12.44 -10.81
C GLU A 210 -9.37 11.25 -11.67
N THR A 211 -10.48 11.39 -12.37
CA THR A 211 -11.01 10.38 -13.29
C THR A 211 -11.48 11.04 -14.58
N ASP A 212 -11.66 10.24 -15.65
CA ASP A 212 -12.20 10.73 -16.93
C ASP A 212 -13.62 11.30 -16.80
N GLU A 213 -14.34 10.94 -15.75
CA GLU A 213 -15.69 11.45 -15.44
C GLU A 213 -15.68 12.67 -14.49
N GLY A 214 -14.50 13.22 -14.17
CA GLY A 214 -14.28 14.28 -13.20
C GLY A 214 -13.77 13.79 -11.85
N PRO A 215 -13.55 14.71 -10.90
CA PRO A 215 -12.97 14.37 -9.61
C PRO A 215 -13.93 13.49 -8.79
N LYS A 216 -13.38 12.45 -8.19
CA LYS A 216 -14.03 11.57 -7.22
C LYS A 216 -13.29 11.68 -5.87
N VAL A 217 -13.86 11.11 -4.83
CA VAL A 217 -13.23 11.09 -3.50
C VAL A 217 -13.08 9.65 -3.04
N ALA A 218 -11.87 9.26 -2.66
CA ALA A 218 -11.62 8.04 -1.90
C ALA A 218 -11.59 8.37 -0.41
N ILE A 219 -11.98 7.42 0.43
CA ILE A 219 -11.93 7.54 1.88
C ILE A 219 -10.84 6.59 2.39
N ASP A 220 -9.82 7.17 3.00
CA ASP A 220 -8.74 6.42 3.62
C ASP A 220 -8.82 6.62 5.15
N CYS A 221 -8.30 5.67 5.95
CA CYS A 221 -8.04 5.88 7.35
C CYS A 221 -6.61 6.39 7.54
N LEU A 222 -6.40 7.24 8.51
CA LEU A 222 -5.09 7.74 8.88
C LEU A 222 -4.92 7.67 10.40
N VAL A 223 -3.78 7.13 10.85
CA VAL A 223 -3.36 7.18 12.25
C VAL A 223 -1.93 7.69 12.31
N ARG A 224 -1.69 8.75 13.08
CA ARG A 224 -0.37 9.22 13.47
C ARG A 224 -0.24 9.07 14.99
N ALA A 225 0.85 8.47 15.42
CA ALA A 225 1.13 8.22 16.82
C ALA A 225 2.62 8.40 17.09
N SER A 226 3.00 8.70 18.34
CA SER A 226 4.40 8.89 18.73
C SER A 226 4.77 8.04 19.95
N ARG A 227 6.05 7.71 20.08
CA ARG A 227 6.61 7.11 21.30
C ARG A 227 7.21 8.21 22.17
N GLU A 228 6.82 8.25 23.44
CA GLU A 228 7.44 9.13 24.45
C GLU A 228 8.87 8.70 24.81
#